data_29e6e0e88152138fa841c81c32cb74e8
#
_entry.id   29e6e0e88152138fa841c81c32cb74e8
#
_cell.length_a   1.000
_cell.length_b   1.000
_cell.length_c   1.000
_cell.angle_alpha   90.00
_cell.angle_beta   90.00
_cell.angle_gamma   90.00
#
_symmetry.space_group_name_H-M   'P 1'
#
loop_
_entity.id
_entity.type
_entity.pdbx_description
1 polymer ?
#
loop_
_entity_poly.entity_id
_entity_poly.type
_entity_poly.pdbx_seq_one_letter_code
_entity_poly.pdbx_strand_id
1 'polypeptide(L)'
;MALDEKIVYTVQKDFPLSTIREMFDDGDIVTNPDYQRDFVYTAKQSSKLIESILIGIPIPTIYLCQENDDSWSVIDGQQRITSFVYYLKNKFPLSGLTELQELNGLYFKDMEKSVQKKLKSSSLNSICILKESQELKYEIFARLNQGSVSLKPQELRNCIYRGSYNDMLEELATNKHLPILFHDINKRKQYQERILRFFALRNFAEYHTNFMRTMNSHMYTHQNAEIAYCKNLFNKTIDIIKQILGDTAFSAVNRDNGKFIPKFSGPVYDSIIIPFSFFSNHDLMAHADEIRKSIEDLRLHNDQYLDDTYVASQTRKRILGRIFSVYNLLINITGSYGNDDSNRTFSDSIKKELFHPGCICSWCGNEILSINDAEVDHITAFSKDGKTDIQNAQLLHRHCNREKGSAFNNKKY
;
A
#
# COMPACT_ATOMS: atom_id res chain seq x y z
N MET A 1 -23.42 0.73 -9.18
CA MET A 1 -22.62 1.93 -8.90
C MET A 1 -23.16 3.05 -9.76
N ALA A 2 -23.80 4.03 -9.16
CA ALA A 2 -24.34 5.18 -9.88
C ALA A 2 -23.20 6.05 -10.43
N LEU A 3 -23.44 6.78 -11.52
CA LEU A 3 -22.46 7.70 -12.12
C LEU A 3 -22.03 8.79 -11.11
N ASP A 4 -22.91 9.17 -10.20
CA ASP A 4 -22.66 10.20 -9.19
C ASP A 4 -21.54 9.86 -8.20
N GLU A 5 -21.27 8.57 -7.95
CA GLU A 5 -20.15 8.11 -7.09
C GLU A 5 -18.77 8.24 -7.77
N LYS A 6 -18.71 8.70 -9.04
CA LYS A 6 -17.47 8.83 -9.82
C LYS A 6 -17.22 10.25 -10.31
N ILE A 7 -17.85 11.22 -9.72
CA ILE A 7 -17.66 12.64 -10.06
C ILE A 7 -16.50 13.22 -9.25
N VAL A 8 -15.58 13.90 -9.93
CA VAL A 8 -14.49 14.64 -9.30
C VAL A 8 -14.97 16.08 -9.09
N TYR A 9 -15.05 16.47 -7.83
CA TYR A 9 -15.39 17.84 -7.46
C TYR A 9 -14.13 18.69 -7.41
N THR A 10 -14.10 19.74 -8.21
CA THR A 10 -12.96 20.66 -8.30
C THR A 10 -13.40 22.11 -8.18
N VAL A 11 -12.51 22.92 -7.64
CA VAL A 11 -12.66 24.37 -7.59
C VAL A 11 -11.37 25.00 -8.13
N GLN A 12 -11.50 26.00 -8.98
CA GLN A 12 -10.36 26.81 -9.41
C GLN A 12 -10.09 27.91 -8.39
N LYS A 13 -8.84 28.02 -7.93
CA LYS A 13 -8.38 29.06 -7.02
C LYS A 13 -7.04 29.59 -7.50
N ASP A 14 -6.88 30.91 -7.45
CA ASP A 14 -5.62 31.58 -7.77
C ASP A 14 -4.98 32.04 -6.46
N PHE A 15 -3.87 31.45 -6.10
CA PHE A 15 -3.15 31.80 -4.87
C PHE A 15 -2.00 32.75 -5.16
N PRO A 16 -1.98 33.97 -4.55
CA PRO A 16 -0.79 34.81 -4.56
C PRO A 16 0.45 34.06 -4.02
N LEU A 17 1.63 34.37 -4.58
CA LEU A 17 2.86 33.69 -4.13
C LEU A 17 3.20 33.98 -2.67
N SER A 18 2.78 35.14 -2.11
CA SER A 18 2.88 35.41 -0.67
C SER A 18 2.05 34.41 0.15
N THR A 19 0.81 34.16 -0.27
CA THR A 19 -0.10 33.20 0.41
C THR A 19 0.44 31.76 0.30
N ILE A 20 0.92 31.35 -0.88
CA ILE A 20 1.55 30.03 -1.05
C ILE A 20 2.75 29.86 -0.10
N ARG A 21 3.56 30.91 0.06
CA ARG A 21 4.69 30.86 1.01
C ARG A 21 4.21 30.71 2.44
N GLU A 22 3.19 31.46 2.86
CA GLU A 22 2.60 31.36 4.20
C GLU A 22 2.03 29.96 4.44
N MET A 23 1.19 29.46 3.54
CA MET A 23 0.64 28.10 3.62
C MET A 23 1.71 27.01 3.65
N PHE A 24 2.85 27.22 2.96
CA PHE A 24 3.99 26.29 3.01
C PHE A 24 4.72 26.36 4.36
N ASP A 25 4.85 27.55 4.95
CA ASP A 25 5.53 27.77 6.24
C ASP A 25 4.69 27.22 7.40
N ASP A 26 3.38 27.34 7.32
CA ASP A 26 2.40 26.88 8.31
C ASP A 26 2.11 25.36 8.19
N GLY A 27 2.54 24.73 7.09
CA GLY A 27 2.29 23.31 6.82
C GLY A 27 0.92 23.04 6.17
N ASP A 28 0.17 24.06 5.81
CA ASP A 28 -1.14 23.94 5.13
C ASP A 28 -0.99 23.42 3.70
N ILE A 29 0.15 23.69 3.05
CA ILE A 29 0.55 23.02 1.80
C ILE A 29 1.60 21.98 2.10
N VAL A 30 1.23 20.71 2.00
CA VAL A 30 2.13 19.58 2.18
C VAL A 30 2.81 19.25 0.85
N THR A 31 4.07 19.66 0.75
CA THR A 31 4.96 19.17 -0.31
C THR A 31 5.64 17.91 0.18
N ASN A 32 5.60 16.84 -0.57
CA ASN A 32 6.15 15.57 -0.14
C ASN A 32 7.61 15.39 -0.59
N PRO A 33 8.58 15.34 0.35
CA PRO A 33 9.97 15.06 0.02
C PRO A 33 10.22 13.61 -0.44
N ASP A 34 9.37 12.64 -0.04
CA ASP A 34 9.71 11.22 -0.15
C ASP A 34 9.46 10.58 -1.52
N TYR A 35 8.69 11.17 -2.40
CA TYR A 35 8.38 10.59 -3.72
C TYR A 35 8.63 11.50 -4.91
N GLN A 36 8.74 12.77 -4.69
CA GLN A 36 9.36 13.57 -5.71
C GLN A 36 10.85 13.57 -5.39
N ARG A 37 11.65 13.15 -6.38
CA ARG A 37 13.09 13.36 -6.38
C ARG A 37 13.36 14.66 -5.62
N ASP A 38 14.38 14.69 -4.78
CA ASP A 38 14.93 15.89 -4.18
C ASP A 38 14.71 17.08 -5.10
N PHE A 39 14.48 18.29 -4.58
CA PHE A 39 14.29 19.48 -5.38
C PHE A 39 15.23 19.46 -6.59
N VAL A 40 14.70 19.02 -7.73
CA VAL A 40 15.49 18.64 -8.92
C VAL A 40 15.78 19.85 -9.79
N TYR A 41 14.96 20.92 -9.64
CA TYR A 41 15.18 22.11 -10.42
C TYR A 41 16.49 22.77 -10.00
N THR A 42 17.39 22.91 -10.97
CA THR A 42 18.59 23.71 -10.79
C THR A 42 18.21 25.16 -10.50
N ALA A 43 19.09 25.92 -9.85
CA ALA A 43 18.88 27.34 -9.63
C ALA A 43 18.51 28.08 -10.93
N LYS A 44 19.09 27.65 -12.07
CA LYS A 44 18.77 28.19 -13.41
C LYS A 44 17.32 27.90 -13.84
N GLN A 45 16.83 26.70 -13.62
CA GLN A 45 15.43 26.34 -13.98
C GLN A 45 14.44 27.08 -13.08
N SER A 46 14.71 27.17 -11.79
CA SER A 46 13.90 27.95 -10.84
C SER A 46 13.90 29.42 -11.18
N SER A 47 15.06 29.98 -11.56
CA SER A 47 15.18 31.38 -11.98
C SER A 47 14.35 31.69 -13.21
N LYS A 48 14.29 30.79 -14.19
CA LYS A 48 13.45 30.94 -15.38
C LYS A 48 11.95 30.97 -15.05
N LEU A 49 11.50 30.24 -14.02
CA LEU A 49 10.10 30.35 -13.55
C LEU A 49 9.82 31.74 -12.94
N ILE A 50 10.77 32.27 -12.15
CA ILE A 50 10.66 33.60 -11.57
C ILE A 50 10.61 34.65 -12.70
N GLU A 51 11.51 34.56 -13.68
CA GLU A 51 11.50 35.43 -14.88
C GLU A 51 10.15 35.36 -15.59
N SER A 52 9.66 34.15 -15.87
CA SER A 52 8.38 33.96 -16.57
C SER A 52 7.22 34.68 -15.90
N ILE A 53 7.10 34.56 -14.58
CA ILE A 53 6.00 35.21 -13.84
C ILE A 53 6.16 36.72 -13.81
N LEU A 54 7.40 37.24 -13.74
CA LEU A 54 7.67 38.69 -13.76
C LEU A 54 7.36 39.32 -15.09
N ILE A 55 7.58 38.63 -16.22
CA ILE A 55 7.26 39.14 -17.56
C ILE A 55 5.86 38.75 -18.04
N GLY A 56 5.08 37.98 -17.23
CA GLY A 56 3.70 37.63 -17.53
C GLY A 56 3.52 36.40 -18.42
N ILE A 57 4.56 35.57 -18.58
CA ILE A 57 4.42 34.28 -19.27
C ILE A 57 3.58 33.35 -18.37
N PRO A 58 2.53 32.72 -18.91
CA PRO A 58 1.70 31.80 -18.13
C PRO A 58 2.48 30.63 -17.55
N ILE A 59 2.36 30.42 -16.26
CA ILE A 59 2.89 29.23 -15.57
C ILE A 59 1.85 28.12 -15.67
N PRO A 60 2.23 26.87 -15.97
CA PRO A 60 1.31 25.74 -15.97
C PRO A 60 0.56 25.62 -14.64
N THR A 61 -0.73 25.31 -14.72
CA THR A 61 -1.63 25.14 -13.58
C THR A 61 -1.08 24.12 -12.58
N ILE A 62 -1.15 24.45 -11.29
CA ILE A 62 -0.84 23.49 -10.23
C ILE A 62 -2.11 22.75 -9.80
N TYR A 63 -1.94 21.52 -9.33
CA TYR A 63 -3.05 20.69 -8.85
C TYR A 63 -2.85 20.39 -7.38
N LEU A 64 -3.86 20.71 -6.58
CA LEU A 64 -3.90 20.52 -5.14
C LEU A 64 -5.06 19.58 -4.80
N CYS A 65 -4.92 18.78 -3.74
CA CYS A 65 -6.00 17.96 -3.21
C CYS A 65 -6.23 18.31 -1.74
N GLN A 66 -7.48 18.58 -1.37
CA GLN A 66 -7.87 18.85 0.00
C GLN A 66 -7.84 17.55 0.80
N GLU A 67 -7.12 17.58 1.91
CA GLU A 67 -7.06 16.47 2.87
C GLU A 67 -8.17 16.58 3.93
N ASN A 68 -8.31 15.56 4.76
CA ASN A 68 -9.36 15.52 5.80
C ASN A 68 -9.17 16.58 6.89
N ASP A 69 -7.95 17.01 7.13
CA ASP A 69 -7.56 18.08 8.07
C ASP A 69 -7.58 19.48 7.44
N ASP A 70 -8.20 19.61 6.25
CA ASP A 70 -8.28 20.81 5.44
C ASP A 70 -6.92 21.32 4.91
N SER A 71 -5.82 20.61 5.10
CA SER A 71 -4.56 20.87 4.43
C SER A 71 -4.61 20.52 2.93
N TRP A 72 -3.63 20.96 2.15
CA TRP A 72 -3.54 20.75 0.70
C TRP A 72 -2.33 19.89 0.36
N SER A 73 -2.53 18.72 -0.19
CA SER A 73 -1.44 17.94 -0.79
C SER A 73 -1.22 18.35 -2.25
N VAL A 74 0.03 18.50 -2.65
CA VAL A 74 0.39 18.87 -4.03
C VAL A 74 0.35 17.63 -4.92
N ILE A 75 -0.55 17.61 -5.91
CA ILE A 75 -0.64 16.54 -6.92
C ILE A 75 0.35 16.78 -8.05
N ASP A 76 0.35 17.99 -8.61
CA ASP A 76 1.32 18.44 -9.61
C ASP A 76 1.69 19.89 -9.37
N GLY A 77 2.94 20.24 -9.69
CA GLY A 77 3.47 21.59 -9.53
C GLY A 77 4.37 21.77 -8.33
N GLN A 78 4.77 20.72 -7.62
CA GLN A 78 5.65 20.83 -6.44
C GLN A 78 6.95 21.58 -6.76
N GLN A 79 7.64 21.26 -7.87
CA GLN A 79 8.87 21.94 -8.25
C GLN A 79 8.62 23.45 -8.46
N ARG A 80 7.48 23.81 -9.02
CA ARG A 80 7.05 25.22 -9.21
C ARG A 80 6.83 25.91 -7.88
N ILE A 81 6.02 25.32 -7.00
CA ILE A 81 5.77 25.85 -5.65
C ILE A 81 7.07 26.01 -4.88
N THR A 82 7.90 24.97 -4.82
CA THR A 82 9.17 24.98 -4.10
C THR A 82 10.13 26.05 -4.64
N SER A 83 10.20 26.21 -5.97
CA SER A 83 11.04 27.25 -6.59
C SER A 83 10.65 28.66 -6.13
N PHE A 84 9.35 28.98 -6.16
CA PHE A 84 8.86 30.29 -5.73
C PHE A 84 9.07 30.50 -4.22
N VAL A 85 8.72 29.51 -3.40
CA VAL A 85 8.89 29.60 -1.94
C VAL A 85 10.35 29.78 -1.56
N TYR A 86 11.26 28.97 -2.15
CA TYR A 86 12.68 29.05 -1.84
C TYR A 86 13.29 30.40 -2.28
N TYR A 87 12.86 30.93 -3.42
CA TYR A 87 13.31 32.24 -3.85
C TYR A 87 12.82 33.35 -2.90
N LEU A 88 11.53 33.35 -2.54
CA LEU A 88 10.95 34.29 -1.58
C LEU A 88 11.60 34.20 -0.18
N LYS A 89 12.19 33.03 0.15
CA LYS A 89 12.99 32.79 1.38
C LYS A 89 14.49 33.09 1.22
N ASN A 90 14.91 33.67 0.11
CA ASN A 90 16.31 33.99 -0.18
C ASN A 90 17.25 32.75 -0.14
N LYS A 91 16.79 31.59 -0.59
CA LYS A 91 17.61 30.37 -0.58
C LYS A 91 18.59 30.28 -1.75
N PHE A 92 18.35 30.99 -2.83
CA PHE A 92 19.24 31.06 -4.00
C PHE A 92 19.10 32.42 -4.71
N PRO A 93 20.16 32.89 -5.42
CA PRO A 93 20.11 34.05 -6.29
C PRO A 93 19.60 33.64 -7.68
N LEU A 94 19.03 34.60 -8.42
CA LEU A 94 18.65 34.38 -9.82
C LEU A 94 19.88 34.09 -10.69
N SER A 95 19.72 33.20 -11.66
CA SER A 95 20.80 32.85 -12.59
C SER A 95 20.28 32.40 -13.96
N GLY A 96 20.96 32.80 -15.01
CA GLY A 96 20.67 32.36 -16.39
C GLY A 96 19.36 32.93 -16.94
N LEU A 97 18.94 34.12 -16.46
CA LEU A 97 17.87 34.89 -17.02
C LEU A 97 18.28 35.44 -18.37
N THR A 98 17.34 35.52 -19.32
CA THR A 98 17.55 35.97 -20.68
C THR A 98 16.86 37.31 -20.98
N GLU A 99 15.69 37.52 -20.44
CA GLU A 99 14.89 38.74 -20.66
C GLU A 99 15.14 39.81 -19.57
N LEU A 100 15.34 39.37 -18.31
CA LEU A 100 15.60 40.24 -17.16
C LEU A 100 17.06 40.03 -16.64
N GLN A 101 18.03 40.20 -17.55
CA GLN A 101 19.44 39.91 -17.27
C GLN A 101 19.99 40.72 -16.09
N GLU A 102 19.48 41.92 -15.86
CA GLU A 102 19.84 42.82 -14.74
C GLU A 102 19.52 42.22 -13.37
N LEU A 103 18.61 41.26 -13.31
CA LEU A 103 18.24 40.58 -12.08
C LEU A 103 19.14 39.37 -11.76
N ASN A 104 20.04 38.97 -12.68
CA ASN A 104 20.98 37.86 -12.40
C ASN A 104 21.88 38.19 -11.20
N GLY A 105 22.05 37.24 -10.31
CA GLY A 105 22.85 37.37 -9.07
C GLY A 105 22.06 37.94 -7.90
N LEU A 106 20.85 38.45 -8.09
CA LEU A 106 20.05 39.04 -7.02
C LEU A 106 19.27 37.96 -6.24
N TYR A 107 19.30 38.05 -4.93
CA TYR A 107 18.35 37.41 -4.06
C TYR A 107 17.05 38.23 -4.00
N PHE A 108 15.97 37.62 -3.58
CA PHE A 108 14.68 38.31 -3.48
C PHE A 108 14.76 39.58 -2.61
N LYS A 109 15.49 39.57 -1.50
CA LYS A 109 15.68 40.73 -0.62
C LYS A 109 16.41 41.88 -1.29
N ASP A 110 17.25 41.59 -2.30
CA ASP A 110 18.10 42.58 -2.99
C ASP A 110 17.41 43.26 -4.19
N MET A 111 16.19 42.76 -4.55
CA MET A 111 15.39 43.37 -5.61
C MET A 111 14.78 44.71 -5.21
N GLU A 112 14.47 45.55 -6.19
CA GLU A 112 13.67 46.74 -5.97
C GLU A 112 12.31 46.40 -5.33
N LYS A 113 11.82 47.25 -4.43
CA LYS A 113 10.56 47.05 -3.71
C LYS A 113 9.35 46.89 -4.63
N SER A 114 9.33 47.55 -5.79
CA SER A 114 8.35 47.42 -6.83
C SER A 114 8.28 46.01 -7.40
N VAL A 115 9.42 45.42 -7.74
CA VAL A 115 9.59 44.06 -8.25
C VAL A 115 9.23 43.03 -7.19
N GLN A 116 9.68 43.25 -5.94
CA GLN A 116 9.32 42.37 -4.80
C GLN A 116 7.77 42.33 -4.61
N LYS A 117 7.11 43.52 -4.67
CA LYS A 117 5.65 43.63 -4.56
C LYS A 117 4.96 42.88 -5.70
N LYS A 118 5.42 43.10 -6.95
CA LYS A 118 4.89 42.42 -8.14
C LYS A 118 4.98 40.93 -7.99
N LEU A 119 6.14 40.38 -7.60
CA LEU A 119 6.34 38.94 -7.43
C LEU A 119 5.44 38.37 -6.34
N LYS A 120 5.34 39.03 -5.17
CA LYS A 120 4.47 38.60 -4.08
C LYS A 120 3.00 38.52 -4.43
N SER A 121 2.51 39.53 -5.23
CA SER A 121 1.12 39.61 -5.64
C SER A 121 0.79 38.78 -6.89
N SER A 122 1.80 38.26 -7.60
CA SER A 122 1.58 37.35 -8.72
C SER A 122 0.99 36.04 -8.22
N SER A 123 0.03 35.48 -8.97
CA SER A 123 -0.71 34.28 -8.58
C SER A 123 -0.31 33.09 -9.40
N LEU A 124 -0.40 31.91 -8.77
CA LEU A 124 -0.40 30.62 -9.47
C LEU A 124 -1.84 30.13 -9.63
N ASN A 125 -2.19 29.80 -10.87
CA ASN A 125 -3.47 29.18 -11.17
C ASN A 125 -3.47 27.76 -10.58
N SER A 126 -4.49 27.46 -9.79
CA SER A 126 -4.61 26.19 -9.10
C SER A 126 -5.96 25.55 -9.36
N ILE A 127 -5.96 24.24 -9.60
CA ILE A 127 -7.16 23.41 -9.56
C ILE A 127 -7.12 22.62 -8.26
N CYS A 128 -8.08 22.88 -7.40
CA CYS A 128 -8.23 22.27 -6.09
C CYS A 128 -9.26 21.15 -6.17
N ILE A 129 -8.85 19.92 -5.92
CA ILE A 129 -9.72 18.75 -5.82
C ILE A 129 -10.23 18.68 -4.38
N LEU A 130 -11.54 18.63 -4.24
CA LEU A 130 -12.18 18.66 -2.95
C LEU A 130 -12.16 17.27 -2.27
N LYS A 131 -12.30 17.26 -0.95
CA LYS A 131 -12.22 16.04 -0.12
C LYS A 131 -13.28 14.99 -0.44
N GLU A 132 -14.41 15.37 -1.00
CA GLU A 132 -15.46 14.46 -1.47
C GLU A 132 -14.98 13.52 -2.59
N SER A 133 -13.86 13.82 -3.22
CA SER A 133 -13.27 13.03 -4.31
C SER A 133 -12.12 12.12 -3.86
N GLN A 134 -11.95 11.89 -2.55
CA GLN A 134 -10.81 11.13 -2.00
C GLN A 134 -10.71 9.68 -2.55
N GLU A 135 -11.83 9.01 -2.82
CA GLU A 135 -11.84 7.68 -3.41
C GLU A 135 -11.24 7.64 -4.82
N LEU A 136 -11.32 8.75 -5.55
CA LEU A 136 -10.78 8.90 -6.90
C LEU A 136 -9.36 9.48 -6.92
N LYS A 137 -8.82 9.82 -5.77
CA LYS A 137 -7.52 10.49 -5.62
C LYS A 137 -6.41 9.79 -6.41
N TYR A 138 -6.35 8.45 -6.32
CA TYR A 138 -5.35 7.67 -7.07
C TYR A 138 -5.49 7.83 -8.58
N GLU A 139 -6.71 7.74 -9.11
CA GLU A 139 -6.97 7.88 -10.56
C GLU A 139 -6.62 9.29 -11.06
N ILE A 140 -6.93 10.30 -10.28
CA ILE A 140 -6.61 11.70 -10.59
C ILE A 140 -5.10 11.89 -10.66
N PHE A 141 -4.37 11.44 -9.63
CA PHE A 141 -2.92 11.48 -9.60
C PHE A 141 -2.29 10.72 -10.77
N ALA A 142 -2.79 9.50 -11.06
CA ALA A 142 -2.29 8.69 -12.15
C ALA A 142 -2.45 9.36 -13.51
N ARG A 143 -3.56 10.04 -13.74
CA ARG A 143 -3.84 10.74 -15.00
C ARG A 143 -3.08 12.05 -15.16
N LEU A 144 -2.94 12.82 -14.08
CA LEU A 144 -2.22 14.09 -14.10
C LEU A 144 -0.70 13.89 -14.16
N ASN A 145 -0.20 12.76 -13.64
CA ASN A 145 1.24 12.47 -13.59
C ASN A 145 1.78 11.76 -14.85
N GLN A 146 1.20 12.06 -16.02
CA GLN A 146 1.64 11.51 -17.32
C GLN A 146 2.77 12.32 -17.98
N GLY A 147 3.48 13.17 -17.23
CA GLY A 147 4.63 13.95 -17.71
C GLY A 147 5.82 13.09 -18.13
N SER A 148 6.92 13.72 -18.57
CA SER A 148 8.10 13.10 -19.15
C SER A 148 8.76 11.97 -18.32
N VAL A 149 8.53 11.93 -17.01
CA VAL A 149 8.92 10.84 -16.11
C VAL A 149 7.76 10.53 -15.16
N SER A 150 6.89 9.63 -15.58
CA SER A 150 5.76 9.19 -14.76
C SER A 150 6.19 8.45 -13.51
N LEU A 151 5.46 8.64 -12.39
CA LEU A 151 5.63 7.84 -11.17
C LEU A 151 5.21 6.40 -11.40
N LYS A 152 5.90 5.47 -10.74
CA LYS A 152 5.47 4.08 -10.68
C LYS A 152 4.27 3.93 -9.73
N PRO A 153 3.45 2.87 -9.88
CA PRO A 153 2.26 2.69 -9.06
C PRO A 153 2.51 2.78 -7.55
N GLN A 154 3.62 2.24 -7.05
CA GLN A 154 3.92 2.32 -5.62
C GLN A 154 4.40 3.69 -5.19
N GLU A 155 5.20 4.38 -6.01
CA GLU A 155 5.56 5.78 -5.75
C GLU A 155 4.29 6.63 -5.61
N LEU A 156 3.31 6.38 -6.46
CA LEU A 156 2.03 7.07 -6.44
C LEU A 156 1.21 6.74 -5.16
N ARG A 157 1.17 5.45 -4.74
CA ARG A 157 0.51 5.06 -3.49
C ARG A 157 1.14 5.70 -2.26
N ASN A 158 2.47 5.77 -2.22
CA ASN A 158 3.20 6.41 -1.13
C ASN A 158 2.84 7.90 -1.01
N CYS A 159 2.52 8.54 -2.14
CA CYS A 159 2.06 9.90 -2.18
C CYS A 159 0.70 10.09 -1.51
N ILE A 160 -0.21 9.18 -1.82
CA ILE A 160 -1.64 9.33 -1.58
C ILE A 160 -2.03 8.80 -0.21
N TYR A 161 -1.46 7.63 0.15
CA TYR A 161 -1.82 6.89 1.35
C TYR A 161 -0.71 6.97 2.39
N ARG A 162 -0.45 8.19 2.90
CA ARG A 162 0.52 8.42 3.98
C ARG A 162 0.00 7.88 5.30
N GLY A 163 0.91 7.62 6.21
CA GLY A 163 0.60 7.17 7.56
C GLY A 163 1.46 6.01 7.99
N SER A 164 1.24 5.54 9.20
CA SER A 164 2.05 4.50 9.85
C SER A 164 2.21 3.22 9.03
N TYR A 165 1.18 2.88 8.24
CA TYR A 165 1.22 1.70 7.38
C TYR A 165 2.20 1.87 6.20
N ASN A 166 2.24 3.05 5.57
CA ASN A 166 3.21 3.33 4.50
C ASN A 166 4.64 3.34 5.04
N ASP A 167 4.86 3.95 6.21
CA ASP A 167 6.16 3.99 6.87
C ASP A 167 6.65 2.59 7.24
N MET A 168 5.73 1.72 7.67
CA MET A 168 6.02 0.30 7.90
C MET A 168 6.49 -0.41 6.62
N LEU A 169 5.80 -0.19 5.49
CA LEU A 169 6.23 -0.80 4.20
C LEU A 169 7.62 -0.33 3.80
N GLU A 170 7.98 0.93 4.08
CA GLU A 170 9.31 1.47 3.83
C GLU A 170 10.36 0.84 4.71
N GLU A 171 10.10 0.71 6.01
CA GLU A 171 10.97 0.02 6.96
C GLU A 171 11.18 -1.45 6.58
N LEU A 172 10.11 -2.19 6.29
CA LEU A 172 10.19 -3.58 5.88
C LEU A 172 10.97 -3.77 4.56
N ALA A 173 10.96 -2.79 3.67
CA ALA A 173 11.72 -2.82 2.43
C ALA A 173 13.26 -2.75 2.65
N THR A 174 13.72 -2.48 3.86
CA THR A 174 15.15 -2.52 4.24
C THR A 174 15.61 -3.90 4.72
N ASN A 175 14.71 -4.91 4.81
CA ASN A 175 15.07 -6.24 5.27
C ASN A 175 16.20 -6.84 4.43
N LYS A 176 17.25 -7.31 5.11
CA LYS A 176 18.52 -7.79 4.52
C LYS A 176 18.39 -8.98 3.57
N HIS A 177 17.32 -9.77 3.70
CA HIS A 177 17.10 -10.95 2.86
C HIS A 177 16.46 -10.61 1.50
N LEU A 178 15.79 -9.46 1.38
CA LEU A 178 15.04 -9.11 0.17
C LEU A 178 15.89 -8.99 -1.09
N PRO A 179 17.11 -8.37 -1.09
CA PRO A 179 17.94 -8.30 -2.28
C PRO A 179 18.30 -9.67 -2.84
N ILE A 180 18.52 -10.65 -1.95
CA ILE A 180 18.87 -12.03 -2.32
C ILE A 180 17.63 -12.74 -2.86
N LEU A 181 16.52 -12.72 -2.13
CA LEU A 181 15.29 -13.42 -2.49
C LEU A 181 14.61 -12.82 -3.74
N PHE A 182 14.78 -11.53 -3.97
CA PHE A 182 14.19 -10.84 -5.11
C PHE A 182 15.13 -10.76 -6.32
N HIS A 183 16.41 -11.15 -6.17
CA HIS A 183 17.42 -11.11 -7.23
C HIS A 183 17.57 -9.74 -7.91
N ASP A 184 17.33 -8.66 -7.17
CA ASP A 184 17.43 -7.30 -7.70
C ASP A 184 17.71 -6.30 -6.55
N ILE A 185 17.81 -5.03 -6.92
CA ILE A 185 17.96 -3.93 -5.97
C ILE A 185 16.68 -3.11 -5.89
N ASN A 186 16.39 -2.57 -4.71
CA ASN A 186 15.20 -1.76 -4.49
C ASN A 186 15.25 -0.44 -5.29
N LYS A 187 14.69 -0.45 -6.48
CA LYS A 187 14.53 0.75 -7.32
C LYS A 187 13.09 1.19 -7.36
N ARG A 188 12.84 2.51 -7.25
CA ARG A 188 11.51 3.10 -7.44
C ARG A 188 10.43 2.42 -6.59
N LYS A 189 10.75 2.16 -5.31
CA LYS A 189 9.83 1.61 -4.31
C LYS A 189 9.27 0.20 -4.62
N GLN A 190 9.93 -0.59 -5.50
CA GLN A 190 9.43 -1.90 -5.91
C GLN A 190 9.38 -2.94 -4.78
N TYR A 191 10.27 -2.85 -3.74
CA TYR A 191 10.18 -3.75 -2.59
C TYR A 191 8.93 -3.44 -1.75
N GLN A 192 8.61 -2.17 -1.56
CA GLN A 192 7.37 -1.76 -0.90
C GLN A 192 6.14 -2.30 -1.62
N GLU A 193 6.12 -2.26 -2.97
CA GLU A 193 5.01 -2.82 -3.77
C GLU A 193 4.86 -4.33 -3.55
N ARG A 194 5.97 -5.08 -3.48
CA ARG A 194 5.95 -6.53 -3.21
C ARG A 194 5.47 -6.85 -1.80
N ILE A 195 5.88 -6.06 -0.82
CA ILE A 195 5.42 -6.21 0.57
C ILE A 195 3.93 -5.89 0.69
N LEU A 196 3.49 -4.79 0.08
CA LEU A 196 2.07 -4.45 0.00
C LEU A 196 1.25 -5.56 -0.66
N ARG A 197 1.78 -6.15 -1.74
CA ARG A 197 1.17 -7.27 -2.45
C ARG A 197 0.92 -8.47 -1.53
N PHE A 198 1.86 -8.80 -0.65
CA PHE A 198 1.69 -9.84 0.35
C PHE A 198 0.50 -9.56 1.26
N PHE A 199 0.44 -8.38 1.88
CA PHE A 199 -0.64 -8.04 2.80
C PHE A 199 -1.99 -7.94 2.10
N ALA A 200 -2.05 -7.32 0.93
CA ALA A 200 -3.27 -7.14 0.17
C ALA A 200 -3.87 -8.45 -0.36
N LEU A 201 -3.04 -9.44 -0.71
CA LEU A 201 -3.50 -10.74 -1.17
C LEU A 201 -3.74 -11.75 -0.04
N ARG A 202 -3.17 -11.53 1.14
CA ARG A 202 -3.38 -12.42 2.30
C ARG A 202 -4.86 -12.40 2.75
N ASN A 203 -5.56 -11.31 2.55
CA ASN A 203 -6.99 -11.24 2.78
C ASN A 203 -7.76 -11.57 1.49
N PHE A 204 -7.99 -12.85 1.24
CA PHE A 204 -8.67 -13.34 0.03
C PHE A 204 -10.09 -12.80 -0.16
N ALA A 205 -10.78 -12.43 0.92
CA ALA A 205 -12.14 -11.91 0.87
C ALA A 205 -12.21 -10.51 0.22
N GLU A 206 -11.15 -9.74 0.36
CA GLU A 206 -11.05 -8.37 -0.18
C GLU A 206 -10.50 -8.32 -1.60
N TYR A 207 -10.13 -9.47 -2.20
CA TYR A 207 -9.59 -9.47 -3.56
C TYR A 207 -10.66 -9.09 -4.58
N HIS A 208 -10.49 -7.93 -5.17
CA HIS A 208 -11.27 -7.46 -6.32
C HIS A 208 -10.70 -8.01 -7.64
N THR A 209 -11.47 -7.93 -8.70
CA THR A 209 -11.09 -8.41 -10.04
C THR A 209 -9.88 -7.66 -10.65
N ASN A 210 -9.50 -6.51 -10.07
CA ASN A 210 -8.36 -5.70 -10.49
C ASN A 210 -7.32 -5.64 -9.37
N PHE A 211 -6.14 -6.17 -9.64
CA PHE A 211 -5.02 -6.24 -8.71
C PHE A 211 -4.57 -4.87 -8.17
N MET A 212 -4.50 -3.87 -9.05
CA MET A 212 -4.13 -2.50 -8.66
C MET A 212 -5.17 -1.92 -7.70
N ARG A 213 -6.46 -2.13 -7.97
CA ARG A 213 -7.55 -1.67 -7.12
C ARG A 213 -7.51 -2.34 -5.74
N THR A 214 -7.20 -3.64 -5.68
CA THR A 214 -7.03 -4.35 -4.40
C THR A 214 -5.94 -3.74 -3.55
N MET A 215 -4.76 -3.47 -4.12
CA MET A 215 -3.65 -2.84 -3.39
C MET A 215 -3.96 -1.40 -2.96
N ASN A 216 -4.64 -0.63 -3.80
CA ASN A 216 -5.05 0.74 -3.47
C ASN A 216 -6.06 0.75 -2.32
N SER A 217 -7.10 -0.10 -2.40
CA SER A 217 -8.10 -0.25 -1.34
C SER A 217 -7.46 -0.70 -0.03
N HIS A 218 -6.55 -1.66 -0.09
CA HIS A 218 -5.84 -2.13 1.10
C HIS A 218 -5.03 -1.02 1.78
N MET A 219 -4.27 -0.21 1.01
CA MET A 219 -3.54 0.93 1.57
C MET A 219 -4.46 1.98 2.17
N TYR A 220 -5.58 2.26 1.52
CA TYR A 220 -6.56 3.23 2.01
C TYR A 220 -7.18 2.80 3.35
N THR A 221 -7.64 1.54 3.44
CA THR A 221 -8.30 1.03 4.65
C THR A 221 -7.36 0.82 5.82
N HIS A 222 -6.06 0.60 5.57
CA HIS A 222 -5.06 0.32 6.61
C HIS A 222 -4.10 1.48 6.87
N GLN A 223 -4.36 2.67 6.33
CA GLN A 223 -3.44 3.82 6.37
C GLN A 223 -2.89 4.10 7.78
N ASN A 224 -3.71 3.95 8.82
CA ASN A 224 -3.37 4.18 10.22
C ASN A 224 -3.55 2.92 11.09
N ALA A 225 -3.40 1.71 10.49
CA ALA A 225 -3.53 0.45 11.21
C ALA A 225 -2.39 0.23 12.21
N GLU A 226 -2.62 -0.68 13.17
CA GLU A 226 -1.56 -1.15 14.06
C GLU A 226 -0.52 -1.96 13.28
N ILE A 227 0.74 -1.52 13.33
CA ILE A 227 1.81 -2.01 12.46
C ILE A 227 2.70 -3.09 13.08
N ALA A 228 2.69 -3.22 14.41
CA ALA A 228 3.61 -4.13 15.11
C ALA A 228 3.41 -5.60 14.70
N TYR A 229 2.15 -6.03 14.63
CA TYR A 229 1.80 -7.37 14.15
C TYR A 229 2.24 -7.60 12.70
N CYS A 230 1.98 -6.64 11.80
CA CYS A 230 2.35 -6.75 10.40
C CYS A 230 3.86 -6.88 10.21
N LYS A 231 4.65 -6.07 10.95
CA LYS A 231 6.13 -6.15 10.91
C LYS A 231 6.63 -7.53 11.34
N ASN A 232 6.14 -8.03 12.46
CA ASN A 232 6.53 -9.34 12.96
C ASN A 232 6.15 -10.46 11.98
N LEU A 233 4.91 -10.44 11.49
CA LEU A 233 4.40 -11.42 10.53
C LEU A 233 5.26 -11.48 9.26
N PHE A 234 5.55 -10.35 8.63
CA PHE A 234 6.34 -10.30 7.40
C PHE A 234 7.76 -10.81 7.64
N ASN A 235 8.44 -10.32 8.68
CA ASN A 235 9.83 -10.68 8.95
C ASN A 235 9.94 -12.18 9.29
N LYS A 236 9.13 -12.71 10.20
CA LYS A 236 9.16 -14.14 10.53
C LYS A 236 8.88 -15.03 9.30
N THR A 237 7.98 -14.57 8.40
CA THR A 237 7.65 -15.32 7.17
C THR A 237 8.82 -15.30 6.18
N ILE A 238 9.47 -14.16 5.99
CA ILE A 238 10.66 -14.07 5.13
C ILE A 238 11.81 -14.92 5.68
N ASP A 239 12.04 -14.88 6.99
CA ASP A 239 13.12 -15.63 7.64
C ASP A 239 12.92 -17.14 7.48
N ILE A 240 11.72 -17.66 7.73
CA ILE A 240 11.43 -19.09 7.57
C ILE A 240 11.51 -19.55 6.12
N ILE A 241 11.01 -18.77 5.17
CA ILE A 241 11.11 -19.06 3.74
C ILE A 241 12.58 -19.12 3.31
N LYS A 242 13.40 -18.15 3.75
CA LYS A 242 14.83 -18.16 3.46
C LYS A 242 15.54 -19.38 4.00
N GLN A 243 15.19 -19.84 5.21
CA GLN A 243 15.76 -21.02 5.84
C GLN A 243 15.37 -22.31 5.10
N ILE A 244 14.10 -22.47 4.73
CA ILE A 244 13.59 -23.69 4.10
C ILE A 244 13.90 -23.74 2.61
N LEU A 245 13.61 -22.69 1.84
CA LEU A 245 13.67 -22.68 0.37
C LEU A 245 14.95 -22.05 -0.20
N GLY A 246 15.72 -21.36 0.65
CA GLY A 246 16.98 -20.73 0.23
C GLY A 246 16.77 -19.53 -0.72
N ASP A 247 17.80 -19.27 -1.52
CA ASP A 247 17.87 -18.07 -2.40
C ASP A 247 16.90 -18.14 -3.57
N THR A 248 16.51 -19.34 -3.99
CA THR A 248 15.64 -19.56 -5.14
C THR A 248 14.15 -19.52 -4.80
N ALA A 249 13.78 -19.19 -3.56
CA ALA A 249 12.40 -19.21 -3.08
C ALA A 249 11.42 -18.49 -4.02
N PHE A 250 11.77 -17.30 -4.49
CA PHE A 250 10.91 -16.49 -5.37
C PHE A 250 11.41 -16.40 -6.81
N SER A 251 12.32 -17.30 -7.20
CA SER A 251 12.89 -17.35 -8.54
C SER A 251 11.88 -17.79 -9.60
N ALA A 252 11.99 -17.23 -10.80
CA ALA A 252 11.30 -17.78 -11.95
C ALA A 252 11.90 -19.16 -12.35
N VAL A 253 11.12 -19.95 -13.10
CA VAL A 253 11.57 -21.23 -13.65
C VAL A 253 11.72 -21.06 -15.17
N ASN A 254 12.81 -21.55 -15.74
CA ASN A 254 12.95 -21.69 -17.19
C ASN A 254 12.24 -22.99 -17.61
N ARG A 255 11.20 -22.87 -18.41
CA ARG A 255 10.39 -24.01 -18.86
C ARG A 255 11.12 -24.98 -19.79
N ASP A 256 12.12 -24.47 -20.55
CA ASP A 256 12.82 -25.29 -21.56
C ASP A 256 13.78 -26.28 -20.91
N ASN A 257 14.32 -25.95 -19.74
CA ASN A 257 15.34 -26.78 -19.08
C ASN A 257 15.06 -27.09 -17.61
N GLY A 258 13.90 -26.68 -17.06
CA GLY A 258 13.52 -26.94 -15.69
C GLY A 258 14.44 -26.31 -14.62
N LYS A 259 15.16 -25.24 -14.93
CA LYS A 259 16.10 -24.60 -13.98
C LYS A 259 15.54 -23.31 -13.41
N PHE A 260 15.88 -23.04 -12.16
CA PHE A 260 15.60 -21.74 -11.56
C PHE A 260 16.46 -20.63 -12.19
N ILE A 261 15.83 -19.52 -12.50
CA ILE A 261 16.48 -18.34 -13.04
C ILE A 261 16.59 -17.30 -11.91
N PRO A 262 17.74 -16.63 -11.70
CA PRO A 262 17.86 -15.57 -10.68
C PRO A 262 17.09 -14.30 -11.10
N LYS A 263 15.78 -14.43 -11.19
CA LYS A 263 14.83 -13.38 -11.55
C LYS A 263 13.58 -13.54 -10.70
N PHE A 264 13.15 -12.47 -10.07
CA PHE A 264 11.92 -12.44 -9.26
C PHE A 264 10.68 -12.79 -10.09
N SER A 265 9.84 -13.67 -9.55
CA SER A 265 8.51 -14.00 -10.08
C SER A 265 7.43 -13.64 -9.08
N GLY A 266 6.63 -12.62 -9.39
CA GLY A 266 5.49 -12.21 -8.55
C GLY A 266 4.49 -13.33 -8.29
N PRO A 267 4.06 -14.12 -9.31
CA PRO A 267 3.18 -15.26 -9.08
C PRO A 267 3.75 -16.33 -8.14
N VAL A 268 5.04 -16.66 -8.26
CA VAL A 268 5.73 -17.59 -7.35
C VAL A 268 5.82 -17.01 -5.94
N TYR A 269 6.13 -15.73 -5.83
CA TYR A 269 6.15 -15.02 -4.55
C TYR A 269 4.80 -15.13 -3.82
N ASP A 270 3.68 -14.82 -4.51
CA ASP A 270 2.35 -14.93 -3.89
C ASP A 270 2.06 -16.35 -3.41
N SER A 271 2.37 -17.34 -4.24
CA SER A 271 2.06 -18.75 -3.96
C SER A 271 2.83 -19.30 -2.77
N ILE A 272 3.97 -18.71 -2.44
CA ILE A 272 4.84 -19.17 -1.33
C ILE A 272 4.62 -18.33 -0.08
N ILE A 273 4.79 -17.02 -0.17
CA ILE A 273 4.80 -16.15 1.02
C ILE A 273 3.46 -16.15 1.74
N ILE A 274 2.35 -16.18 0.99
CA ILE A 274 1.01 -16.12 1.58
C ILE A 274 0.71 -17.40 2.36
N PRO A 275 0.81 -18.62 1.81
CA PRO A 275 0.60 -19.84 2.58
C PRO A 275 1.54 -19.97 3.77
N PHE A 276 2.83 -19.72 3.61
CA PHE A 276 3.79 -19.79 4.72
C PHE A 276 3.41 -18.90 5.90
N SER A 277 2.77 -17.77 5.66
CA SER A 277 2.35 -16.85 6.72
C SER A 277 1.21 -17.36 7.59
N PHE A 278 0.58 -18.48 7.25
CA PHE A 278 -0.50 -19.10 8.04
C PHE A 278 -0.04 -20.24 8.93
N PHE A 279 1.20 -20.71 8.76
CA PHE A 279 1.73 -21.84 9.52
C PHE A 279 2.72 -21.39 10.59
N SER A 280 2.82 -22.15 11.68
CA SER A 280 3.84 -21.90 12.70
C SER A 280 5.23 -22.18 12.15
N ASN A 281 6.23 -21.38 12.54
CA ASN A 281 7.61 -21.64 12.16
C ASN A 281 8.11 -23.00 12.67
N HIS A 282 7.59 -23.46 13.81
CA HIS A 282 7.92 -24.75 14.37
C HIS A 282 7.49 -25.90 13.44
N ASP A 283 6.23 -25.89 12.97
CA ASP A 283 5.70 -26.93 12.08
C ASP A 283 6.40 -26.94 10.73
N LEU A 284 6.65 -25.74 10.17
CA LEU A 284 7.38 -25.60 8.93
C LEU A 284 8.83 -26.12 9.03
N MET A 285 9.53 -25.82 10.13
CA MET A 285 10.90 -26.28 10.33
C MET A 285 10.99 -27.78 10.61
N ALA A 286 10.02 -28.34 11.32
CA ALA A 286 9.98 -29.79 11.57
C ALA A 286 9.94 -30.60 10.26
N HIS A 287 9.40 -30.05 9.19
CA HIS A 287 9.24 -30.72 7.89
C HIS A 287 10.03 -30.02 6.76
N ALA A 288 11.08 -29.25 7.09
CA ALA A 288 11.76 -28.34 6.17
C ALA A 288 12.24 -29.01 4.86
N ASP A 289 12.86 -30.20 4.94
CA ASP A 289 13.40 -30.89 3.76
C ASP A 289 12.31 -31.46 2.86
N GLU A 290 11.22 -31.98 3.44
CA GLU A 290 10.06 -32.43 2.68
C GLU A 290 9.34 -31.28 2.00
N ILE A 291 9.12 -30.17 2.69
CA ILE A 291 8.52 -28.95 2.15
C ILE A 291 9.37 -28.43 0.98
N ARG A 292 10.69 -28.34 1.15
CA ARG A 292 11.61 -27.89 0.09
C ARG A 292 11.45 -28.73 -1.16
N LYS A 293 11.59 -30.04 -1.03
CA LYS A 293 11.50 -30.98 -2.15
C LYS A 293 10.14 -30.94 -2.84
N SER A 294 9.06 -30.90 -2.08
CA SER A 294 7.70 -30.90 -2.62
C SER A 294 7.34 -29.58 -3.32
N ILE A 295 7.83 -28.44 -2.81
CA ILE A 295 7.66 -27.15 -3.48
C ILE A 295 8.51 -27.07 -4.77
N GLU A 296 9.72 -27.62 -4.77
CA GLU A 296 10.55 -27.72 -5.99
C GLU A 296 9.84 -28.58 -7.04
N ASP A 297 9.32 -29.74 -6.67
CA ASP A 297 8.58 -30.61 -7.57
C ASP A 297 7.32 -29.94 -8.11
N LEU A 298 6.51 -29.29 -7.25
CA LEU A 298 5.34 -28.51 -7.65
C LEU A 298 5.69 -27.44 -8.69
N ARG A 299 6.77 -26.72 -8.49
CA ARG A 299 7.21 -25.62 -9.36
C ARG A 299 7.78 -26.08 -10.69
N LEU A 300 8.31 -27.29 -10.77
CA LEU A 300 8.98 -27.83 -11.95
C LEU A 300 8.08 -28.74 -12.79
N HIS A 301 7.18 -29.50 -12.14
CA HIS A 301 6.49 -30.61 -12.80
C HIS A 301 4.96 -30.54 -12.73
N ASN A 302 4.35 -29.61 -11.97
CA ASN A 302 2.90 -29.54 -11.91
C ASN A 302 2.34 -28.57 -12.97
N ASP A 303 1.72 -29.12 -13.99
CA ASP A 303 1.20 -28.34 -15.14
C ASP A 303 0.19 -27.26 -14.72
N GLN A 304 -0.72 -27.59 -13.79
CA GLN A 304 -1.73 -26.63 -13.32
C GLN A 304 -1.09 -25.45 -12.58
N TYR A 305 -0.11 -25.72 -11.70
CA TYR A 305 0.63 -24.68 -11.01
C TYR A 305 1.43 -23.81 -11.98
N LEU A 306 2.09 -24.45 -12.95
CA LEU A 306 2.82 -23.74 -14.00
C LEU A 306 1.90 -22.81 -14.80
N ASP A 307 0.71 -23.28 -15.17
CA ASP A 307 -0.29 -22.45 -15.84
C ASP A 307 -0.76 -21.27 -14.97
N ASP A 308 -1.01 -21.51 -13.67
CA ASP A 308 -1.46 -20.48 -12.74
C ASP A 308 -0.39 -19.41 -12.46
N THR A 309 0.87 -19.71 -12.74
CA THR A 309 2.00 -18.77 -12.56
C THR A 309 2.41 -18.03 -13.83
N TYR A 310 2.08 -18.54 -15.02
CA TYR A 310 2.53 -17.96 -16.29
C TYR A 310 1.43 -17.27 -17.10
N VAL A 311 0.28 -17.92 -17.30
CA VAL A 311 -0.77 -17.44 -18.20
C VAL A 311 -1.80 -16.65 -17.42
N ALA A 312 -2.11 -15.41 -17.87
CA ALA A 312 -3.12 -14.56 -17.25
C ALA A 312 -3.06 -14.53 -15.70
N SER A 313 -1.84 -14.50 -15.17
CA SER A 313 -1.50 -14.75 -13.75
C SER A 313 -2.12 -13.75 -12.78
N GLN A 314 -2.78 -12.70 -13.26
CA GLN A 314 -3.47 -11.68 -12.44
C GLN A 314 -4.96 -11.93 -12.25
N THR A 315 -5.54 -12.96 -12.88
CA THR A 315 -6.95 -13.30 -12.65
C THR A 315 -7.14 -13.92 -11.26
N ARG A 316 -8.29 -13.65 -10.62
CA ARG A 316 -8.62 -14.19 -9.30
C ARG A 316 -8.47 -15.71 -9.25
N LYS A 317 -8.96 -16.42 -10.27
CA LYS A 317 -8.87 -17.88 -10.37
C LYS A 317 -7.41 -18.35 -10.31
N ARG A 318 -6.50 -17.73 -11.09
CA ARG A 318 -5.08 -18.11 -11.14
C ARG A 318 -4.33 -17.76 -9.85
N ILE A 319 -4.65 -16.60 -9.26
CA ILE A 319 -4.08 -16.20 -7.97
C ILE A 319 -4.44 -17.20 -6.88
N LEU A 320 -5.72 -17.52 -6.74
CA LEU A 320 -6.18 -18.49 -5.75
C LEU A 320 -5.64 -19.90 -6.05
N GLY A 321 -5.63 -20.33 -7.31
CA GLY A 321 -5.11 -21.63 -7.74
C GLY A 321 -3.68 -21.87 -7.24
N ARG A 322 -2.74 -20.95 -7.57
CA ARG A 322 -1.34 -21.10 -7.15
C ARG A 322 -1.12 -20.99 -5.64
N ILE A 323 -1.91 -20.15 -4.94
CA ILE A 323 -1.83 -20.02 -3.48
C ILE A 323 -2.33 -21.31 -2.81
N PHE A 324 -3.49 -21.80 -3.21
CA PHE A 324 -4.06 -23.04 -2.65
C PHE A 324 -3.24 -24.28 -2.99
N SER A 325 -2.53 -24.31 -4.12
CA SER A 325 -1.62 -25.43 -4.42
C SER A 325 -0.54 -25.57 -3.35
N VAL A 326 0.10 -24.47 -2.95
CA VAL A 326 1.12 -24.51 -1.88
C VAL A 326 0.47 -24.68 -0.50
N TYR A 327 -0.67 -24.02 -0.24
CA TYR A 327 -1.36 -24.12 1.03
C TYR A 327 -1.76 -25.59 1.34
N ASN A 328 -2.38 -26.27 0.37
CA ASN A 328 -2.78 -27.68 0.52
C ASN A 328 -1.57 -28.61 0.66
N LEU A 329 -0.48 -28.32 -0.06
CA LEU A 329 0.77 -29.05 0.10
C LEU A 329 1.31 -28.95 1.53
N LEU A 330 1.32 -27.74 2.11
CA LEU A 330 1.76 -27.53 3.49
C LEU A 330 0.86 -28.24 4.49
N ILE A 331 -0.48 -28.20 4.34
CA ILE A 331 -1.43 -28.97 5.17
C ILE A 331 -1.09 -30.45 5.13
N ASN A 332 -0.90 -31.01 3.93
CA ASN A 332 -0.67 -32.43 3.77
C ASN A 332 0.64 -32.90 4.44
N ILE A 333 1.67 -32.05 4.42
CA ILE A 333 2.97 -32.39 5.01
C ILE A 333 2.96 -32.17 6.52
N THR A 334 2.45 -31.04 6.99
CA THR A 334 2.52 -30.71 8.43
C THR A 334 1.40 -31.31 9.25
N GLY A 335 0.32 -31.79 8.61
CA GLY A 335 -0.87 -32.26 9.30
C GLY A 335 -1.64 -31.18 10.08
N SER A 336 -1.23 -29.91 9.93
CA SER A 336 -1.85 -28.76 10.58
C SER A 336 -2.57 -27.89 9.55
N TYR A 337 -3.69 -27.28 9.95
CA TYR A 337 -4.49 -26.41 9.08
C TYR A 337 -3.99 -24.96 9.08
N GLY A 338 -2.70 -24.75 9.37
CA GLY A 338 -2.12 -23.41 9.43
C GLY A 338 -2.76 -22.58 10.54
N ASN A 339 -2.33 -22.80 11.76
CA ASN A 339 -2.70 -21.95 12.88
C ASN A 339 -1.70 -20.79 12.93
N ASP A 340 -2.15 -19.58 12.60
CA ASP A 340 -1.40 -18.40 12.96
C ASP A 340 -1.35 -18.32 14.49
N ASP A 341 -0.16 -18.14 15.12
CA ASP A 341 -0.01 -17.96 16.57
C ASP A 341 -0.72 -16.70 17.10
N SER A 342 -1.25 -15.88 16.20
CA SER A 342 -2.18 -14.79 16.43
C SER A 342 -3.64 -15.20 16.17
N ASN A 343 -4.03 -16.44 16.49
CA ASN A 343 -5.32 -17.02 16.14
C ASN A 343 -6.49 -16.11 16.53
N ARG A 344 -6.95 -15.34 15.56
CA ARG A 344 -8.23 -14.65 15.63
C ARG A 344 -9.41 -15.56 15.28
N THR A 345 -9.14 -16.73 14.71
CA THR A 345 -10.17 -17.66 14.26
C THR A 345 -9.98 -19.02 14.90
N PHE A 346 -11.06 -19.57 15.44
CA PHE A 346 -11.07 -20.91 15.98
C PHE A 346 -10.96 -21.99 14.90
N SER A 347 -10.29 -23.10 15.20
CA SER A 347 -10.18 -24.23 14.29
C SER A 347 -11.49 -24.99 14.11
N ASP A 348 -11.63 -25.69 12.98
CA ASP A 348 -12.77 -26.59 12.75
C ASP A 348 -12.87 -27.72 13.77
N SER A 349 -11.77 -28.11 14.43
CA SER A 349 -11.79 -29.07 15.53
C SER A 349 -12.55 -28.53 16.74
N ILE A 350 -12.30 -27.28 17.15
CA ILE A 350 -13.03 -26.62 18.23
C ILE A 350 -14.51 -26.47 17.87
N LYS A 351 -14.81 -26.15 16.61
CA LYS A 351 -16.18 -26.09 16.12
C LYS A 351 -16.90 -27.43 16.25
N LYS A 352 -16.25 -28.54 15.87
CA LYS A 352 -16.79 -29.90 15.99
C LYS A 352 -16.94 -30.32 17.44
N GLU A 353 -16.04 -29.90 18.32
CA GLU A 353 -16.07 -30.21 19.74
C GLU A 353 -17.21 -29.50 20.47
N LEU A 354 -17.47 -28.23 20.09
CA LEU A 354 -18.53 -27.42 20.68
C LEU A 354 -19.93 -27.75 20.10
N PHE A 355 -19.98 -28.24 18.85
CA PHE A 355 -21.25 -28.53 18.20
C PHE A 355 -21.80 -29.90 18.60
N HIS A 356 -22.98 -29.91 19.19
CA HIS A 356 -23.76 -31.12 19.51
C HIS A 356 -25.24 -30.84 19.24
N PRO A 357 -26.08 -31.89 19.02
CA PRO A 357 -27.52 -31.71 18.92
C PRO A 357 -28.09 -30.96 20.14
N GLY A 358 -28.86 -29.92 19.90
CA GLY A 358 -29.41 -29.06 20.96
C GLY A 358 -28.47 -27.92 21.41
N CYS A 359 -27.32 -27.68 20.76
CA CYS A 359 -26.47 -26.53 21.10
C CYS A 359 -27.18 -25.20 20.74
N ILE A 360 -27.00 -24.20 21.58
CA ILE A 360 -27.69 -22.93 21.50
C ILE A 360 -26.73 -21.81 21.09
N CYS A 361 -27.20 -20.95 20.19
CA CYS A 361 -26.46 -19.75 19.79
C CYS A 361 -26.33 -18.79 20.97
N SER A 362 -25.12 -18.46 21.37
CA SER A 362 -24.83 -17.55 22.50
C SER A 362 -25.28 -16.10 22.26
N TRP A 363 -25.65 -15.73 21.01
CA TRP A 363 -26.13 -14.38 20.67
C TRP A 363 -27.65 -14.26 20.72
N CYS A 364 -28.39 -15.16 20.05
CA CYS A 364 -29.84 -15.06 19.93
C CYS A 364 -30.62 -16.03 20.82
N GLY A 365 -29.95 -16.99 21.48
CA GLY A 365 -30.57 -17.98 22.35
C GLY A 365 -31.33 -19.10 21.64
N ASN A 366 -31.32 -19.14 20.29
CA ASN A 366 -32.00 -20.20 19.54
C ASN A 366 -31.05 -21.37 19.26
N GLU A 367 -31.63 -22.56 19.04
CA GLU A 367 -30.86 -23.76 18.69
C GLU A 367 -30.20 -23.66 17.34
N ILE A 368 -28.93 -24.10 17.24
CA ILE A 368 -28.16 -24.20 15.99
C ILE A 368 -28.41 -25.60 15.40
N LEU A 369 -29.24 -25.68 14.37
CA LEU A 369 -29.69 -26.95 13.80
C LEU A 369 -28.65 -27.67 12.93
N SER A 370 -27.62 -26.98 12.46
CA SER A 370 -26.61 -27.54 11.57
C SER A 370 -25.24 -26.98 11.87
N ILE A 371 -24.21 -27.84 11.86
CA ILE A 371 -22.81 -27.44 11.99
C ILE A 371 -22.40 -26.48 10.84
N ASN A 372 -23.05 -26.55 9.69
CA ASN A 372 -22.78 -25.64 8.57
C ASN A 372 -23.27 -24.22 8.82
N ASP A 373 -24.23 -24.03 9.73
CA ASP A 373 -24.71 -22.71 10.17
C ASP A 373 -24.01 -22.23 11.46
N ALA A 374 -23.21 -23.07 12.08
CA ALA A 374 -22.43 -22.69 13.26
C ALA A 374 -21.16 -21.94 12.88
N GLU A 375 -20.81 -20.91 13.62
CA GLU A 375 -19.50 -20.28 13.67
C GLU A 375 -19.03 -20.16 15.12
N VAL A 376 -17.72 -20.36 15.33
CA VAL A 376 -17.09 -20.17 16.64
C VAL A 376 -16.59 -18.74 16.74
N ASP A 377 -16.92 -18.07 17.83
CA ASP A 377 -16.49 -16.72 18.11
C ASP A 377 -15.95 -16.60 19.54
N HIS A 378 -15.20 -15.54 19.81
CA HIS A 378 -14.64 -15.28 21.13
C HIS A 378 -15.69 -14.77 22.12
N ILE A 379 -15.70 -15.31 23.34
CA ILE A 379 -16.47 -14.77 24.48
C ILE A 379 -15.88 -13.40 24.85
N THR A 380 -14.59 -13.33 25.13
CA THR A 380 -13.83 -12.10 25.26
C THR A 380 -13.18 -11.80 23.92
N ALA A 381 -13.52 -10.68 23.29
CA ALA A 381 -13.04 -10.33 21.96
C ALA A 381 -11.50 -10.38 21.87
N PHE A 382 -10.97 -10.90 20.77
CA PHE A 382 -9.54 -10.94 20.49
C PHE A 382 -8.88 -9.56 20.57
N SER A 383 -9.58 -8.51 20.15
CA SER A 383 -9.13 -7.11 20.26
C SER A 383 -9.05 -6.58 21.70
N LYS A 384 -9.47 -7.39 22.70
CA LYS A 384 -9.40 -7.12 24.14
C LYS A 384 -8.57 -8.21 24.85
N ASP A 385 -7.53 -8.71 24.20
CA ASP A 385 -6.63 -9.76 24.69
C ASP A 385 -7.29 -11.12 24.98
N GLY A 386 -8.46 -11.38 24.38
CA GLY A 386 -9.14 -12.67 24.46
C GLY A 386 -8.35 -13.74 23.68
N LYS A 387 -7.97 -14.83 24.37
CA LYS A 387 -7.25 -15.95 23.77
C LYS A 387 -8.15 -16.76 22.84
N THR A 388 -7.58 -17.32 21.77
CA THR A 388 -8.28 -18.25 20.87
C THR A 388 -8.11 -19.69 21.35
N ASP A 389 -8.69 -20.00 22.49
CA ASP A 389 -8.75 -21.31 23.10
C ASP A 389 -10.21 -21.73 23.39
N ILE A 390 -10.44 -23.03 23.66
CA ILE A 390 -11.77 -23.58 23.85
C ILE A 390 -12.50 -22.94 25.04
N GLN A 391 -11.78 -22.43 26.04
CA GLN A 391 -12.37 -21.80 27.22
C GLN A 391 -12.93 -20.41 26.91
N ASN A 392 -12.42 -19.77 25.86
CA ASN A 392 -12.89 -18.49 25.35
C ASN A 392 -13.73 -18.60 24.07
N ALA A 393 -14.16 -19.83 23.71
CA ALA A 393 -14.93 -20.11 22.51
C ALA A 393 -16.43 -20.20 22.80
N GLN A 394 -17.24 -19.66 21.92
CA GLN A 394 -18.71 -19.78 21.93
C GLN A 394 -19.25 -20.05 20.54
N LEU A 395 -20.38 -20.78 20.43
CA LEU A 395 -21.05 -21.02 19.17
C LEU A 395 -22.10 -19.94 18.89
N LEU A 396 -22.10 -19.45 17.65
CA LEU A 396 -23.09 -18.54 17.11
C LEU A 396 -23.61 -19.06 15.76
N HIS A 397 -24.84 -18.68 15.36
CA HIS A 397 -25.21 -18.77 13.94
C HIS A 397 -24.30 -17.88 13.10
N ARG A 398 -24.04 -18.25 11.87
CA ARG A 398 -23.28 -17.41 10.92
C ARG A 398 -23.80 -16.00 10.80
N HIS A 399 -25.13 -15.85 10.76
CA HIS A 399 -25.80 -14.55 10.71
C HIS A 399 -25.55 -13.76 11.99
N CYS A 400 -25.73 -14.38 13.15
CA CYS A 400 -25.54 -13.76 14.48
C CYS A 400 -24.10 -13.31 14.71
N ASN A 401 -23.13 -14.07 14.21
CA ASN A 401 -21.73 -13.68 14.29
C ASN A 401 -21.42 -12.42 13.47
N ARG A 402 -21.99 -12.29 12.27
CA ARG A 402 -21.90 -11.08 11.44
C ARG A 402 -22.57 -9.87 12.08
N GLU A 403 -23.76 -10.05 12.67
CA GLU A 403 -24.46 -8.99 13.41
C GLU A 403 -23.66 -8.52 14.63
N LYS A 404 -23.09 -9.43 15.41
CA LYS A 404 -22.21 -9.12 16.52
C LYS A 404 -21.02 -8.27 16.07
N GLY A 405 -20.36 -8.63 14.95
CA GLY A 405 -19.26 -7.87 14.38
C GLY A 405 -19.65 -6.46 13.92
N SER A 406 -20.83 -6.28 13.32
CA SER A 406 -21.35 -4.98 12.89
C SER A 406 -21.80 -4.11 14.06
N ALA A 407 -22.38 -4.70 15.12
CA ALA A 407 -22.78 -3.98 16.32
C ALA A 407 -21.60 -3.38 17.10
N PHE A 408 -20.42 -4.03 17.05
CA PHE A 408 -19.18 -3.49 17.64
C PHE A 408 -18.63 -2.30 16.86
N ASN A 409 -18.80 -2.27 15.53
CA ASN A 409 -18.39 -1.14 14.70
C ASN A 409 -19.30 0.08 14.85
N ASN A 410 -20.57 -0.10 15.23
CA ASN A 410 -21.53 0.99 15.44
C ASN A 410 -21.47 1.64 16.84
N LYS A 411 -20.62 1.16 17.76
CA LYS A 411 -20.41 1.74 19.09
C LYS A 411 -19.12 2.55 19.25
N LYS A 412 -18.49 2.94 18.14
CA LYS A 412 -17.39 3.92 18.13
C LYS A 412 -17.88 5.20 17.44
N TYR A 413 -18.70 5.97 18.15
CA TYR A 413 -18.87 7.42 17.99
C TYR A 413 -18.80 8.06 19.36
#